data_616c251c1eda29a12c6c233f7ef2bdde
#
_entry.id   616c251c1eda29a12c6c233f7ef2bdde
#
_cell.length_a   1.000
_cell.length_b   1.000
_cell.length_c   1.000
_cell.angle_alpha   90.00
_cell.angle_beta   90.00
_cell.angle_gamma   90.00
#
_symmetry.space_group_name_H-M   'P 1'
#
loop_
_entity.id
_entity.type
_entity.pdbx_description
1 polymer ?
#
loop_
_entity_poly.entity_id
_entity_poly.type
_entity_poly.pdbx_seq_one_letter_code
_entity_poly.pdbx_strand_id
1 'polypeptide(L)'
;MSYQLLDGRYQVPLVDFGKHLQGRGWNIAEHSAFGGNSGGHAPNSYHNYDEALDITWKNNDYGDYDPSGKVKWDDWTDQLGTRLAGAGPEVLHRSNEPNHSTHVHLAAKGGVLGLTEAQMQDFGLMTEGTATPARAEAKTKAQNYKDMSASQLNAEYDRLRAGKDVNAAEAAGLAMHKAHFNKP
;
A
#
# COMPACT_ATOMS: atom_id res chain seq x y z
N MET A 1 7.41 -7.31 -13.09
CA MET A 1 5.97 -7.03 -13.31
C MET A 1 5.78 -5.53 -13.27
N SER A 2 4.93 -4.97 -14.12
CA SER A 2 4.57 -3.53 -14.06
C SER A 2 3.12 -3.43 -13.61
N TYR A 3 2.86 -2.72 -12.52
CA TYR A 3 1.52 -2.46 -12.02
C TYR A 3 1.04 -1.08 -12.49
N GLN A 4 -0.24 -0.98 -12.82
CA GLN A 4 -0.83 0.29 -13.23
C GLN A 4 -0.90 1.24 -12.04
N LEU A 5 -0.52 2.51 -12.25
CA LEU A 5 -0.72 3.58 -11.27
C LEU A 5 -2.05 4.28 -11.56
N LEU A 6 -2.96 4.28 -10.58
CA LEU A 6 -4.25 4.97 -10.63
C LEU A 6 -4.44 5.74 -9.34
N ASP A 7 -4.75 7.03 -9.43
CA ASP A 7 -4.98 7.93 -8.30
C ASP A 7 -3.86 7.88 -7.23
N GLY A 8 -2.60 7.80 -7.69
CA GLY A 8 -1.42 7.74 -6.83
C GLY A 8 -1.20 6.39 -6.13
N ARG A 9 -1.95 5.35 -6.50
CA ARG A 9 -1.83 4.00 -5.96
C ARG A 9 -1.59 2.98 -7.06
N TYR A 10 -0.70 2.04 -6.81
CA TYR A 10 -0.44 0.91 -7.70
C TYR A 10 -1.54 -0.13 -7.56
N GLN A 11 -2.16 -0.49 -8.69
CA GLN A 11 -3.21 -1.49 -8.76
C GLN A 11 -2.55 -2.88 -8.80
N VAL A 12 -2.54 -3.55 -7.65
CA VAL A 12 -1.89 -4.86 -7.49
C VAL A 12 -2.96 -5.93 -7.33
N PRO A 13 -3.05 -6.91 -8.26
CA PRO A 13 -3.96 -8.02 -8.08
C PRO A 13 -3.71 -8.73 -6.75
N LEU A 14 -4.77 -9.00 -6.01
CA LEU A 14 -4.71 -9.63 -4.69
C LEU A 14 -3.95 -10.97 -4.73
N VAL A 15 -4.21 -11.76 -5.76
CA VAL A 15 -3.54 -13.06 -5.98
C VAL A 15 -2.03 -12.88 -6.23
N ASP A 16 -1.63 -11.86 -6.99
CA ASP A 16 -0.21 -11.60 -7.24
C ASP A 16 0.50 -11.17 -5.96
N PHE A 17 -0.16 -10.33 -5.16
CA PHE A 17 0.34 -9.94 -3.84
C PHE A 17 0.49 -11.16 -2.91
N GLY A 18 -0.53 -12.01 -2.83
CA GLY A 18 -0.48 -13.23 -2.04
C GLY A 18 0.65 -14.17 -2.46
N LYS A 19 0.82 -14.42 -3.77
CA LYS A 19 1.94 -15.22 -4.30
C LYS A 19 3.29 -14.63 -3.98
N HIS A 20 3.41 -13.30 -4.05
CA HIS A 20 4.63 -12.60 -3.69
C HIS A 20 4.98 -12.80 -2.22
N LEU A 21 4.00 -12.67 -1.32
CA LEU A 21 4.18 -12.94 0.11
C LEU A 21 4.53 -14.40 0.38
N GLN A 22 3.88 -15.37 -0.29
CA GLN A 22 4.24 -16.79 -0.17
C GLN A 22 5.71 -17.05 -0.55
N GLY A 23 6.18 -16.43 -1.63
CA GLY A 23 7.59 -16.49 -2.05
C GLY A 23 8.56 -15.93 -1.00
N ARG A 24 8.07 -15.12 -0.07
CA ARG A 24 8.82 -14.54 1.06
C ARG A 24 8.61 -15.26 2.39
N GLY A 25 7.90 -16.37 2.38
CA GLY A 25 7.74 -17.21 3.56
C GLY A 25 6.46 -16.97 4.35
N TRP A 26 5.51 -16.20 3.83
CA TRP A 26 4.20 -16.07 4.42
C TRP A 26 3.27 -17.21 4.02
N ASN A 27 2.39 -17.60 4.89
CA ASN A 27 1.28 -18.49 4.58
C ASN A 27 0.06 -17.65 4.22
N ILE A 28 -0.56 -17.96 3.08
CA ILE A 28 -1.75 -17.28 2.56
C ILE A 28 -2.87 -18.31 2.50
N ALA A 29 -4.02 -17.95 3.03
CA ALA A 29 -5.19 -18.81 3.12
C ALA A 29 -6.48 -18.07 2.77
N GLU A 30 -7.59 -18.79 2.84
CA GLU A 30 -8.97 -18.29 2.72
C GLU A 30 -9.28 -17.62 1.37
N HIS A 31 -8.66 -18.14 0.30
CA HIS A 31 -8.91 -17.71 -1.08
C HIS A 31 -8.71 -18.91 -2.03
N SER A 32 -9.51 -19.02 -3.09
CA SER A 32 -9.49 -20.18 -4.01
C SER A 32 -8.12 -20.43 -4.64
N ALA A 33 -7.35 -19.38 -4.94
CA ALA A 33 -5.99 -19.48 -5.48
C ALA A 33 -4.95 -20.05 -4.48
N PHE A 34 -5.29 -20.18 -3.20
CA PHE A 34 -4.38 -20.57 -2.11
C PHE A 34 -4.89 -21.74 -1.26
N GLY A 35 -5.70 -22.60 -1.86
CA GLY A 35 -6.21 -23.78 -1.18
C GLY A 35 -7.69 -23.71 -0.82
N GLY A 36 -8.35 -22.62 -1.17
CA GLY A 36 -9.78 -22.44 -0.97
C GLY A 36 -10.13 -21.77 0.35
N ASN A 37 -11.42 -21.58 0.51
CA ASN A 37 -12.03 -20.99 1.69
C ASN A 37 -12.45 -22.12 2.65
N SER A 38 -12.07 -22.07 3.92
CA SER A 38 -12.44 -23.08 4.93
C SER A 38 -13.92 -23.08 5.27
N GLY A 39 -14.67 -22.07 4.85
CA GLY A 39 -16.10 -21.89 5.14
C GLY A 39 -16.34 -21.27 6.52
N GLY A 40 -17.61 -20.99 6.80
CA GLY A 40 -18.00 -20.41 8.08
C GLY A 40 -17.93 -18.89 8.18
N HIS A 41 -17.64 -18.22 7.08
CA HIS A 41 -17.64 -16.76 7.02
C HIS A 41 -19.07 -16.19 7.01
N ALA A 42 -19.21 -14.97 7.51
CA ALA A 42 -20.45 -14.21 7.40
C ALA A 42 -20.90 -14.07 5.94
N PRO A 43 -22.21 -13.98 5.65
CA PRO A 43 -22.71 -13.94 4.27
C PRO A 43 -22.11 -12.85 3.38
N ASN A 44 -21.68 -11.74 3.96
CA ASN A 44 -21.11 -10.59 3.25
C ASN A 44 -19.58 -10.54 3.35
N SER A 45 -18.94 -11.59 3.85
CA SER A 45 -17.48 -11.63 3.93
C SER A 45 -16.84 -11.57 2.53
N TYR A 46 -15.78 -10.81 2.38
CA TYR A 46 -14.99 -10.76 1.14
C TYR A 46 -14.40 -12.11 0.74
N HIS A 47 -14.16 -13.02 1.69
CA HIS A 47 -13.72 -14.39 1.40
C HIS A 47 -14.72 -15.17 0.53
N ASN A 48 -16.02 -14.92 0.66
CA ASN A 48 -17.04 -15.59 -0.14
C ASN A 48 -16.99 -15.22 -1.64
N TYR A 49 -16.24 -14.19 -1.99
CA TYR A 49 -16.10 -13.66 -3.35
C TYR A 49 -14.68 -13.75 -3.89
N ASP A 50 -13.76 -14.44 -3.17
CA ASP A 50 -12.33 -14.42 -3.48
C ASP A 50 -11.73 -12.99 -3.52
N GLU A 51 -12.24 -12.12 -2.67
CA GLU A 51 -11.80 -10.73 -2.55
C GLU A 51 -11.06 -10.46 -1.23
N ALA A 52 -10.62 -11.51 -0.53
CA ALA A 52 -9.80 -11.39 0.68
C ALA A 52 -8.76 -12.49 0.79
N LEU A 53 -7.71 -12.21 1.56
CA LEU A 53 -6.67 -13.15 1.99
C LEU A 53 -6.53 -13.09 3.50
N ASP A 54 -6.31 -14.25 4.12
CA ASP A 54 -5.75 -14.34 5.46
C ASP A 54 -4.25 -14.60 5.37
N ILE A 55 -3.48 -13.71 5.96
CA ILE A 55 -2.03 -13.72 5.93
C ILE A 55 -1.53 -14.18 7.29
N THR A 56 -0.83 -15.30 7.31
CA THR A 56 -0.23 -15.86 8.52
C THR A 56 1.23 -16.19 8.31
N TRP A 57 1.90 -16.54 9.39
CA TRP A 57 3.28 -16.97 9.34
C TRP A 57 3.42 -18.41 8.84
N LYS A 58 4.43 -18.70 8.02
CA LYS A 58 4.57 -19.95 7.24
C LYS A 58 4.54 -21.22 8.08
N ASN A 59 5.04 -21.20 9.30
CA ASN A 59 5.23 -22.44 10.04
C ASN A 59 4.11 -22.77 11.00
N ASN A 60 3.05 -21.94 11.13
CA ASN A 60 2.12 -22.06 12.25
C ASN A 60 2.82 -22.30 13.60
N ASP A 61 4.13 -22.23 13.61
CA ASP A 61 4.93 -22.15 14.80
C ASP A 61 4.59 -20.80 15.41
N TYR A 62 3.58 -20.82 16.26
CA TYR A 62 3.21 -19.72 17.14
C TYR A 62 4.36 -19.37 18.10
N GLY A 63 5.58 -19.72 17.71
CA GLY A 63 6.80 -19.33 18.38
C GLY A 63 7.16 -17.89 18.06
N ASP A 64 7.27 -17.19 19.03
CA ASP A 64 7.64 -15.83 19.43
C ASP A 64 8.26 -14.84 18.43
N TYR A 65 8.47 -15.18 17.14
CA TYR A 65 9.24 -14.30 16.23
C TYR A 65 8.69 -14.24 14.81
N ASP A 66 8.68 -13.02 14.27
CA ASP A 66 8.57 -12.82 12.83
C ASP A 66 9.85 -13.33 12.13
N PRO A 67 9.92 -13.41 10.80
CA PRO A 67 11.12 -13.88 10.10
C PRO A 67 12.36 -13.03 10.26
N SER A 68 12.20 -11.80 10.70
CA SER A 68 13.34 -10.95 11.03
C SER A 68 13.93 -11.32 12.40
N GLY A 69 13.26 -12.19 13.17
CA GLY A 69 13.65 -12.57 14.53
C GLY A 69 13.55 -11.43 15.54
N LYS A 70 12.85 -10.35 15.21
CA LYS A 70 12.87 -9.11 15.98
C LYS A 70 11.60 -8.81 16.74
N VAL A 71 10.48 -9.41 16.34
CA VAL A 71 9.15 -9.05 16.86
C VAL A 71 8.47 -10.25 17.47
N LYS A 72 7.93 -10.08 18.67
CA LYS A 72 7.12 -11.11 19.32
C LYS A 72 5.85 -11.36 18.51
N TRP A 73 5.38 -12.60 18.49
CA TRP A 73 4.15 -13.02 17.82
C TRP A 73 2.98 -12.06 18.06
N ASP A 74 2.80 -11.60 19.28
CA ASP A 74 1.70 -10.72 19.65
C ASP A 74 1.66 -9.38 18.90
N ASP A 75 2.80 -8.91 18.38
CA ASP A 75 2.91 -7.61 17.74
C ASP A 75 2.96 -7.67 16.21
N TRP A 76 3.22 -8.86 15.63
CA TRP A 76 3.44 -8.96 14.18
C TRP A 76 2.18 -8.68 13.36
N THR A 77 0.99 -9.07 13.83
CA THR A 77 -0.28 -8.78 13.13
C THR A 77 -0.51 -7.27 13.07
N ASP A 78 -0.24 -6.57 14.16
CA ASP A 78 -0.38 -5.11 14.24
C ASP A 78 0.63 -4.39 13.34
N GLN A 79 1.86 -4.88 13.28
CA GLN A 79 2.88 -4.31 12.40
C GLN A 79 2.53 -4.54 10.93
N LEU A 80 2.16 -5.76 10.55
CA LEU A 80 1.75 -6.06 9.19
C LEU A 80 0.47 -5.31 8.81
N GLY A 81 -0.53 -5.29 9.70
CA GLY A 81 -1.77 -4.55 9.49
C GLY A 81 -1.53 -3.06 9.31
N THR A 82 -0.65 -2.46 10.11
CA THR A 82 -0.23 -1.05 9.96
C THR A 82 0.44 -0.80 8.62
N ARG A 83 1.33 -1.68 8.17
CA ARG A 83 2.01 -1.57 6.86
C ARG A 83 1.04 -1.68 5.69
N LEU A 84 -0.05 -2.44 5.84
CA LEU A 84 -1.10 -2.63 4.84
C LEU A 84 -2.22 -1.60 4.95
N ALA A 85 -2.20 -0.71 5.93
CA ALA A 85 -3.26 0.26 6.15
C ALA A 85 -3.61 1.03 4.87
N GLY A 86 -4.90 1.02 4.51
CA GLY A 86 -5.41 1.68 3.31
C GLY A 86 -5.08 0.98 1.98
N ALA A 87 -4.51 -0.24 1.99
CA ALA A 87 -4.27 -1.03 0.78
C ALA A 87 -5.56 -1.57 0.16
N GLY A 88 -6.58 -1.77 0.98
CA GLY A 88 -7.90 -2.26 0.59
C GLY A 88 -8.99 -1.72 1.51
N PRO A 89 -10.25 -2.12 1.30
CA PRO A 89 -11.40 -1.68 2.11
C PRO A 89 -11.34 -2.16 3.55
N GLU A 90 -10.72 -3.33 3.79
CA GLU A 90 -10.52 -3.87 5.13
C GLU A 90 -9.10 -4.38 5.30
N VAL A 91 -8.49 -3.99 6.41
CA VAL A 91 -7.25 -4.55 6.92
C VAL A 91 -7.49 -4.80 8.42
N LEU A 92 -7.78 -6.06 8.75
CA LEU A 92 -8.09 -6.43 10.13
C LEU A 92 -6.90 -7.13 10.76
N HIS A 93 -6.58 -6.73 11.97
CA HIS A 93 -5.48 -7.25 12.77
C HIS A 93 -5.83 -7.09 14.24
N ARG A 94 -5.03 -7.62 15.14
CA ARG A 94 -5.31 -7.69 16.57
C ARG A 94 -5.80 -6.37 17.20
N SER A 95 -5.14 -5.25 16.90
CA SER A 95 -5.46 -3.97 17.56
C SER A 95 -6.77 -3.35 17.12
N ASN A 96 -7.23 -3.63 15.90
CA ASN A 96 -8.49 -3.09 15.39
C ASN A 96 -9.64 -4.11 15.41
N GLU A 97 -9.31 -5.41 15.40
CA GLU A 97 -10.28 -6.51 15.51
C GLU A 97 -9.65 -7.68 16.30
N PRO A 98 -10.00 -7.86 17.59
CA PRO A 98 -9.35 -8.84 18.47
C PRO A 98 -9.39 -10.28 17.98
N ASN A 99 -10.39 -10.66 17.18
CA ASN A 99 -10.49 -12.00 16.60
C ASN A 99 -9.42 -12.27 15.54
N HIS A 100 -8.68 -11.24 15.10
CA HIS A 100 -7.56 -11.31 14.14
C HIS A 100 -6.20 -11.28 14.83
N SER A 101 -6.10 -11.85 16.02
CA SER A 101 -4.83 -11.93 16.76
C SER A 101 -3.83 -12.93 16.17
N THR A 102 -4.28 -13.86 15.34
CA THR A 102 -3.46 -14.93 14.75
C THR A 102 -3.18 -14.76 13.27
N HIS A 103 -3.81 -13.82 12.62
CA HIS A 103 -3.67 -13.54 11.19
C HIS A 103 -3.99 -12.07 10.90
N VAL A 104 -3.59 -11.61 9.73
CA VAL A 104 -4.05 -10.34 9.16
C VAL A 104 -5.02 -10.66 8.03
N HIS A 105 -6.24 -10.19 8.15
CA HIS A 105 -7.23 -10.21 7.08
C HIS A 105 -7.02 -9.00 6.18
N LEU A 106 -6.89 -9.24 4.89
CA LEU A 106 -6.71 -8.21 3.87
C LEU A 106 -7.75 -8.37 2.78
N ALA A 107 -8.71 -7.46 2.71
CA ALA A 107 -9.72 -7.44 1.65
C ALA A 107 -9.31 -6.49 0.51
N ALA A 108 -9.74 -6.86 -0.69
CA ALA A 108 -9.49 -6.12 -1.93
C ALA A 108 -10.72 -6.19 -2.83
N LYS A 109 -11.60 -5.21 -2.73
CA LYS A 109 -12.81 -5.16 -3.54
C LYS A 109 -12.48 -5.24 -5.03
N GLY A 110 -13.12 -6.20 -5.74
CA GLY A 110 -12.78 -6.51 -7.13
C GLY A 110 -11.44 -7.22 -7.29
N GLY A 111 -10.86 -7.77 -6.20
CA GLY A 111 -9.61 -8.53 -6.23
C GLY A 111 -8.37 -7.67 -6.51
N VAL A 112 -8.41 -6.35 -6.29
CA VAL A 112 -7.29 -5.43 -6.57
C VAL A 112 -7.00 -4.55 -5.36
N LEU A 113 -5.75 -4.56 -4.92
CA LEU A 113 -5.21 -3.68 -3.88
C LEU A 113 -4.75 -2.35 -4.47
N GLY A 114 -4.94 -1.27 -3.72
CA GLY A 114 -4.38 0.05 -4.01
C GLY A 114 -3.16 0.33 -3.14
N LEU A 115 -1.96 -0.10 -3.53
CA LEU A 115 -0.75 0.11 -2.76
C LEU A 115 -0.10 1.46 -3.05
N THR A 116 0.34 2.15 -2.02
CA THR A 116 1.20 3.33 -2.17
C THR A 116 2.59 2.93 -2.65
N GLU A 117 3.38 3.86 -3.15
CA GLU A 117 4.77 3.60 -3.54
C GLU A 117 5.59 3.10 -2.36
N ALA A 118 5.40 3.68 -1.18
CA ALA A 118 6.07 3.24 0.04
C ALA A 118 5.74 1.79 0.39
N GLN A 119 4.46 1.38 0.26
CA GLN A 119 4.05 -0.01 0.45
C GLN A 119 4.65 -0.93 -0.62
N MET A 120 4.68 -0.52 -1.89
CA MET A 120 5.32 -1.28 -2.97
C MET A 120 6.80 -1.56 -2.70
N GLN A 121 7.53 -0.56 -2.20
CA GLN A 121 8.94 -0.70 -1.81
C GLN A 121 9.10 -1.56 -0.57
N ASP A 122 8.31 -1.32 0.47
CA ASP A 122 8.35 -2.03 1.73
C ASP A 122 8.08 -3.54 1.56
N PHE A 123 7.11 -3.89 0.72
CA PHE A 123 6.86 -5.29 0.35
C PHE A 123 7.81 -5.82 -0.74
N GLY A 124 8.71 -5.01 -1.30
CA GLY A 124 9.66 -5.40 -2.33
C GLY A 124 9.00 -5.79 -3.66
N LEU A 125 7.83 -5.22 -3.95
CA LEU A 125 7.15 -5.32 -5.25
C LEU A 125 7.78 -4.42 -6.30
N MET A 126 8.55 -3.43 -5.87
CA MET A 126 9.44 -2.60 -6.70
C MET A 126 10.74 -2.31 -5.97
N THR A 127 11.81 -2.17 -6.72
CA THR A 127 13.12 -1.78 -6.18
C THR A 127 13.23 -0.27 -6.08
N GLU A 128 13.94 0.24 -5.07
CA GLU A 128 14.36 1.64 -5.04
C GLU A 128 15.09 1.96 -6.35
N GLY A 129 14.60 2.94 -7.09
CA GLY A 129 15.21 3.36 -8.35
C GLY A 129 14.52 2.93 -9.64
N THR A 130 13.55 2.02 -9.60
CA THR A 130 12.62 1.83 -10.72
C THR A 130 11.63 3.00 -10.75
N ALA A 131 12.13 4.17 -11.17
CA ALA A 131 11.25 5.29 -11.44
C ALA A 131 10.32 4.88 -12.59
N THR A 132 9.02 4.77 -12.32
CA THR A 132 8.04 4.80 -13.40
C THR A 132 8.23 6.09 -14.20
N PRO A 133 7.90 6.13 -15.49
CA PRO A 133 7.93 7.39 -16.26
C PRO A 133 7.23 8.54 -15.52
N ALA A 134 6.11 8.27 -14.83
CA ALA A 134 5.41 9.23 -14.00
C ALA A 134 6.26 9.76 -12.82
N ARG A 135 7.11 8.92 -12.20
CA ARG A 135 8.01 9.35 -11.11
C ARG A 135 9.18 10.17 -11.64
N ALA A 136 9.73 9.79 -12.80
CA ALA A 136 10.78 10.58 -13.45
C ALA A 136 10.25 11.97 -13.79
N GLU A 137 9.02 12.06 -14.31
CA GLU A 137 8.34 13.33 -14.57
C GLU A 137 8.03 14.11 -13.29
N ALA A 138 7.50 13.45 -12.25
CA ALA A 138 7.19 14.09 -10.97
C ALA A 138 8.47 14.59 -10.28
N LYS A 139 9.55 13.81 -10.32
CA LYS A 139 10.85 14.23 -9.77
C LYS A 139 11.46 15.39 -10.54
N THR A 140 11.36 15.38 -11.87
CA THR A 140 11.78 16.49 -12.72
C THR A 140 10.91 17.72 -12.49
N LYS A 141 9.59 17.57 -12.38
CA LYS A 141 8.67 18.67 -12.03
C LYS A 141 8.95 19.22 -10.63
N ALA A 142 9.15 18.36 -9.62
CA ALA A 142 9.47 18.80 -8.26
C ALA A 142 10.84 19.51 -8.18
N GLN A 143 11.80 19.12 -8.99
CA GLN A 143 13.09 19.81 -9.08
C GLN A 143 12.92 21.18 -9.74
N ASN A 144 12.13 21.26 -10.80
CA ASN A 144 11.82 22.54 -11.46
C ASN A 144 11.10 23.52 -10.51
N TYR A 145 10.24 23.02 -9.62
CA TYR A 145 9.53 23.87 -8.63
C TYR A 145 10.46 24.45 -7.57
N LYS A 146 11.58 23.79 -7.24
CA LYS A 146 12.56 24.32 -6.27
C LYS A 146 13.27 25.59 -6.77
N ASP A 147 13.39 25.71 -8.08
CA ASP A 147 14.12 26.81 -8.72
C ASP A 147 13.16 27.97 -9.13
N MET A 148 11.85 27.80 -8.90
CA MET A 148 10.84 28.80 -9.23
C MET A 148 10.69 29.84 -8.11
N SER A 149 10.50 31.09 -8.50
CA SER A 149 10.08 32.16 -7.59
C SER A 149 8.62 31.94 -7.10
N ALA A 150 8.26 32.55 -6.00
CA ALA A 150 6.90 32.45 -5.45
C ALA A 150 5.80 32.85 -6.47
N SER A 151 6.06 33.86 -7.31
CA SER A 151 5.13 34.28 -8.35
C SER A 151 4.99 33.27 -9.48
N GLN A 152 6.08 32.59 -9.86
CA GLN A 152 6.07 31.54 -10.87
C GLN A 152 5.36 30.28 -10.35
N LEU A 153 5.57 29.92 -9.07
CA LEU A 153 4.86 28.81 -8.42
C LEU A 153 3.36 29.06 -8.35
N ASN A 154 2.92 30.28 -8.01
CA ASN A 154 1.51 30.64 -7.98
C ASN A 154 0.88 30.53 -9.37
N ALA A 155 1.53 31.07 -10.39
CA ALA A 155 1.04 31.01 -11.77
C ALA A 155 0.93 29.54 -12.27
N GLU A 156 1.90 28.71 -11.93
CA GLU A 156 1.89 27.29 -12.31
C GLU A 156 0.80 26.53 -11.54
N TYR A 157 0.61 26.79 -10.25
CA TYR A 157 -0.47 26.21 -9.45
C TYR A 157 -1.85 26.55 -10.04
N ASP A 158 -2.08 27.82 -10.39
CA ASP A 158 -3.34 28.26 -11.01
C ASP A 158 -3.57 27.58 -12.36
N ARG A 159 -2.50 27.43 -13.18
CA ARG A 159 -2.53 26.74 -14.46
C ARG A 159 -2.91 25.27 -14.31
N LEU A 160 -2.31 24.56 -13.37
CA LEU A 160 -2.57 23.15 -13.10
C LEU A 160 -3.98 22.91 -12.56
N ARG A 161 -4.45 23.79 -11.68
CA ARG A 161 -5.81 23.75 -11.13
C ARG A 161 -6.87 23.98 -12.21
N ALA A 162 -6.61 24.89 -13.14
CA ALA A 162 -7.50 25.15 -14.27
C ALA A 162 -7.55 23.98 -15.25
N GLY A 163 -6.42 23.25 -15.43
CA GLY A 163 -6.31 22.06 -16.27
C GLY A 163 -6.84 20.76 -15.66
N LYS A 164 -7.36 20.80 -14.43
CA LYS A 164 -7.84 19.62 -13.65
C LYS A 164 -6.77 18.55 -13.40
N ASP A 165 -5.49 18.89 -13.48
CA ASP A 165 -4.40 18.01 -13.07
C ASP A 165 -4.16 18.14 -11.56
N VAL A 166 -5.02 17.46 -10.78
CA VAL A 166 -5.08 17.54 -9.31
C VAL A 166 -3.75 17.13 -8.67
N ASN A 167 -3.11 16.08 -9.19
CA ASN A 167 -1.86 15.55 -8.61
C ASN A 167 -0.68 16.52 -8.80
N ALA A 168 -0.61 17.18 -9.96
CA ALA A 168 0.43 18.18 -10.20
C ALA A 168 0.14 19.47 -9.41
N ALA A 169 -1.12 19.84 -9.20
CA ALA A 169 -1.52 20.98 -8.36
C ALA A 169 -1.19 20.74 -6.88
N GLU A 170 -1.38 19.53 -6.35
CA GLU A 170 -1.00 19.16 -4.98
C GLU A 170 0.52 19.21 -4.78
N ALA A 171 1.30 18.71 -5.74
CA ALA A 171 2.76 18.76 -5.68
C ALA A 171 3.29 20.21 -5.70
N ALA A 172 2.69 21.07 -6.52
CA ALA A 172 3.00 22.51 -6.56
C ALA A 172 2.59 23.20 -5.25
N GLY A 173 1.41 22.89 -4.69
CA GLY A 173 0.93 23.38 -3.40
C GLY A 173 1.85 23.01 -2.24
N LEU A 174 2.35 21.75 -2.21
CA LEU A 174 3.30 21.28 -1.20
C LEU A 174 4.67 22.00 -1.31
N ALA A 175 5.14 22.27 -2.54
CA ALA A 175 6.36 23.01 -2.77
C ALA A 175 6.23 24.47 -2.32
N MET A 176 5.09 25.09 -2.57
CA MET A 176 4.76 26.44 -2.07
C MET A 176 4.71 26.50 -0.55
N HIS A 177 4.08 25.54 0.09
CA HIS A 177 4.01 25.46 1.55
C HIS A 177 5.41 25.35 2.18
N LYS A 178 6.27 24.49 1.63
CA LYS A 178 7.67 24.36 2.09
C LYS A 178 8.49 25.64 1.88
N ALA A 179 8.29 26.34 0.77
CA ALA A 179 9.00 27.59 0.48
C ALA A 179 8.57 28.75 1.39
N HIS A 180 7.30 28.75 1.87
CA HIS A 180 6.79 29.78 2.78
C HIS A 180 7.14 29.54 4.26
N PHE A 181 7.22 28.28 4.69
CA PHE A 181 7.40 27.93 6.11
C PHE A 181 8.83 27.58 6.51
N ASN A 182 9.75 27.40 5.54
CA ASN A 182 11.18 27.15 5.81
C ASN A 182 12.05 28.40 5.59
N LYS A 183 11.54 29.60 5.88
CA LYS A 183 12.41 30.77 6.05
C LYS A 183 13.03 30.73 7.44
N PRO A 184 14.38 30.85 7.53
CA PRO A 184 15.08 30.92 8.80
C PRO A 184 14.67 32.11 9.65
#